data_57c3d70a845367732aa631015f55184a
#
_entry.id   57c3d70a845367732aa631015f55184a
#
_cell.length_a   1.000
_cell.length_b   1.000
_cell.length_c   1.000
_cell.angle_alpha   90.00
_cell.angle_beta   90.00
_cell.angle_gamma   90.00
#
_symmetry.space_group_name_H-M   'P 1'
#
loop_
_entity.id
_entity.type
_entity.pdbx_description
1 polymer ?
#
loop_
_entity_poly.entity_id
_entity_poly.type
_entity_poly.pdbx_seq_one_letter_code
_entity_poly.pdbx_strand_id
1 'polypeptide(L)'
;AMTERPDLFAVAVPEVGCLNPLRAEFSPNGPINVPEFGSIQNEEECRALIEMDAYLHIRDGQQYPATLITAGMNDPRVIAWQPGKFAARLQAANTSGKPVLLWADYEAGHGIGDSKTKNFESLADVQGFAFWQTGHPLFQTP
;
A
#
# COMPACT_ATOMS: atom_id res chain seq x y z
N ALA A 1 2.40 -5.12 -9.07
CA ALA A 1 2.65 -4.37 -10.32
C ALA A 1 3.74 -3.32 -10.14
N MET A 2 3.56 -2.25 -9.31
CA MET A 2 4.56 -1.17 -9.18
C MET A 2 5.93 -1.63 -8.63
N THR A 3 5.97 -2.68 -7.84
CA THR A 3 7.23 -3.25 -7.32
C THR A 3 7.97 -4.09 -8.33
N GLU A 4 7.29 -4.59 -9.36
CA GLU A 4 7.86 -5.41 -10.43
C GLU A 4 8.16 -4.59 -11.68
N ARG A 5 7.28 -3.62 -11.99
CA ARG A 5 7.40 -2.73 -13.15
C ARG A 5 7.22 -1.27 -12.73
N PRO A 6 8.15 -0.73 -11.92
CA PRO A 6 8.07 0.66 -11.45
C PRO A 6 8.14 1.69 -12.58
N ASP A 7 8.72 1.32 -13.70
CA ASP A 7 8.85 2.15 -14.91
C ASP A 7 7.51 2.52 -15.56
N LEU A 8 6.44 1.78 -15.27
CA LEU A 8 5.11 2.02 -15.83
C LEU A 8 4.29 3.05 -15.04
N PHE A 9 4.78 3.50 -13.88
CA PHE A 9 3.99 4.32 -12.97
C PHE A 9 4.70 5.65 -12.66
N ALA A 10 4.01 6.77 -12.84
CA ALA A 10 4.45 8.06 -12.34
C ALA A 10 4.18 8.19 -10.84
N VAL A 11 3.00 7.69 -10.42
CA VAL A 11 2.50 7.71 -9.04
C VAL A 11 1.83 6.37 -8.73
N ALA A 12 1.89 5.94 -7.49
CA ALA A 12 1.13 4.80 -6.98
C ALA A 12 0.48 5.16 -5.64
N VAL A 13 -0.79 4.76 -5.47
CA VAL A 13 -1.52 4.97 -4.21
C VAL A 13 -2.15 3.66 -3.78
N PRO A 14 -1.44 2.80 -3.05
CA PRO A 14 -2.03 1.63 -2.43
C PRO A 14 -2.83 2.05 -1.19
N GLU A 15 -4.16 2.05 -1.33
CA GLU A 15 -5.10 2.38 -0.26
C GLU A 15 -5.48 1.12 0.52
N VAL A 16 -5.24 1.12 1.83
CA VAL A 16 -5.51 0.00 2.77
C VAL A 16 -5.16 -1.37 2.21
N GLY A 17 -4.04 -1.44 1.48
CA GLY A 17 -3.67 -2.58 0.64
C GLY A 17 -3.13 -3.79 1.42
N CYS A 18 -3.54 -5.00 1.00
CA CYS A 18 -2.90 -6.24 1.41
C CYS A 18 -1.54 -6.37 0.70
N LEU A 19 -0.50 -5.75 1.26
CA LEU A 19 0.81 -5.59 0.61
C LEU A 19 1.81 -6.67 0.99
N ASN A 20 1.44 -7.55 1.94
CA ASN A 20 2.22 -8.74 2.30
C ASN A 20 1.29 -9.94 2.54
N PRO A 21 0.66 -10.47 1.47
CA PRO A 21 -0.29 -11.57 1.56
C PRO A 21 0.33 -12.85 2.15
N LEU A 22 1.61 -13.11 1.94
CA LEU A 22 2.31 -14.25 2.55
C LEU A 22 2.18 -14.29 4.08
N ARG A 23 1.97 -13.15 4.72
CA ARG A 23 1.83 -13.04 6.19
C ARG A 23 0.39 -12.73 6.63
N ALA A 24 -0.53 -12.54 5.68
CA ALA A 24 -1.90 -12.13 5.98
C ALA A 24 -2.67 -13.16 6.81
N GLU A 25 -2.44 -14.45 6.59
CA GLU A 25 -3.05 -15.58 7.31
C GLU A 25 -2.89 -15.46 8.84
N PHE A 26 -1.80 -14.83 9.32
CA PHE A 26 -1.52 -14.65 10.75
C PHE A 26 -2.17 -13.40 11.36
N SER A 27 -2.86 -12.60 10.57
CA SER A 27 -3.63 -11.46 11.10
C SER A 27 -4.94 -11.94 11.74
N PRO A 28 -5.57 -11.15 12.63
CA PRO A 28 -6.82 -11.55 13.28
C PRO A 28 -7.94 -11.96 12.31
N ASN A 29 -7.99 -11.34 11.13
CA ASN A 29 -8.97 -11.68 10.08
C ASN A 29 -8.38 -12.59 8.98
N GLY A 30 -7.11 -12.99 9.11
CA GLY A 30 -6.38 -13.75 8.10
C GLY A 30 -7.01 -15.09 7.72
N PRO A 31 -7.44 -15.93 8.71
CA PRO A 31 -8.01 -17.24 8.41
C PRO A 31 -9.24 -17.21 7.50
N ILE A 32 -10.03 -16.13 7.53
CA ILE A 32 -11.21 -15.97 6.66
C ILE A 32 -10.82 -15.85 5.18
N ASN A 33 -9.61 -15.32 4.91
CA ASN A 33 -9.13 -15.07 3.55
C ASN A 33 -8.42 -16.30 2.93
N VAL A 34 -8.12 -17.33 3.73
CA VAL A 34 -7.44 -18.54 3.24
C VAL A 34 -8.16 -19.24 2.09
N PRO A 35 -9.50 -19.39 2.10
CA PRO A 35 -10.21 -20.01 0.97
C PRO A 35 -10.08 -19.25 -0.36
N GLU A 36 -9.77 -17.93 -0.30
CA GLU A 36 -9.61 -17.09 -1.49
C GLU A 36 -8.15 -17.01 -1.94
N PHE A 37 -7.22 -16.81 -1.00
CA PHE A 37 -5.81 -16.52 -1.32
C PHE A 37 -4.88 -17.72 -1.11
N GLY A 38 -5.32 -18.74 -0.38
CA GLY A 38 -4.49 -19.87 -0.01
C GLY A 38 -3.79 -19.74 1.35
N SER A 39 -3.08 -20.80 1.73
CA SER A 39 -2.35 -20.94 3.00
C SER A 39 -0.87 -21.20 2.75
N ILE A 40 -0.01 -20.67 3.62
CA ILE A 40 1.42 -21.01 3.61
C ILE A 40 1.69 -22.47 4.03
N GLN A 41 0.70 -23.17 4.58
CA GLN A 41 0.82 -24.59 4.95
C GLN A 41 0.71 -25.53 3.74
N ASN A 42 0.21 -25.05 2.61
CA ASN A 42 0.19 -25.73 1.35
C ASN A 42 1.32 -25.18 0.47
N GLU A 43 2.21 -26.04 -0.03
CA GLU A 43 3.40 -25.62 -0.77
C GLU A 43 3.06 -24.87 -2.07
N GLU A 44 2.06 -25.31 -2.81
CA GLU A 44 1.66 -24.69 -4.08
C GLU A 44 1.03 -23.31 -3.83
N GLU A 45 0.12 -23.20 -2.86
CA GLU A 45 -0.51 -21.95 -2.45
C GLU A 45 0.52 -20.98 -1.85
N CYS A 46 1.47 -21.47 -1.06
CA CYS A 46 2.57 -20.65 -0.52
C CYS A 46 3.42 -20.05 -1.64
N ARG A 47 3.72 -20.80 -2.69
CA ARG A 47 4.46 -20.29 -3.86
C ARG A 47 3.68 -19.18 -4.58
N ALA A 48 2.37 -19.38 -4.77
CA ALA A 48 1.49 -18.36 -5.35
C ALA A 48 1.44 -17.08 -4.49
N LEU A 49 1.35 -17.24 -3.15
CA LEU A 49 1.41 -16.11 -2.21
C LEU A 49 2.72 -15.34 -2.29
N ILE A 50 3.86 -16.02 -2.46
CA ILE A 50 5.17 -15.38 -2.65
C ILE A 50 5.18 -14.57 -3.95
N GLU A 51 4.64 -15.11 -5.03
CA GLU A 51 4.61 -14.43 -6.32
C GLU A 51 3.71 -13.19 -6.34
N MET A 52 2.61 -13.20 -5.60
CA MET A 52 1.72 -12.03 -5.52
C MET A 52 2.14 -11.01 -4.45
N ASP A 53 3.13 -11.31 -3.61
CA ASP A 53 3.50 -10.50 -2.46
C ASP A 53 4.29 -9.26 -2.85
N ALA A 54 3.63 -8.10 -2.79
CA ALA A 54 4.23 -6.83 -3.18
C ALA A 54 5.45 -6.44 -2.31
N TYR A 55 5.44 -6.80 -1.02
CA TYR A 55 6.54 -6.51 -0.11
C TYR A 55 7.82 -7.27 -0.49
N LEU A 56 7.70 -8.54 -0.88
CA LEU A 56 8.82 -9.37 -1.27
C LEU A 56 9.45 -8.96 -2.61
N HIS A 57 8.69 -8.29 -3.46
CA HIS A 57 9.18 -7.79 -4.75
C HIS A 57 9.88 -6.43 -4.67
N ILE A 58 10.00 -5.83 -3.49
CA ILE A 58 10.80 -4.60 -3.31
C ILE A 58 12.28 -4.93 -3.40
N ARG A 59 12.98 -4.30 -4.33
CA ARG A 59 14.42 -4.48 -4.58
C ARG A 59 15.19 -3.25 -4.15
N ASP A 60 16.31 -3.44 -3.48
CA ASP A 60 17.19 -2.35 -3.07
C ASP A 60 17.80 -1.64 -4.29
N GLY A 61 17.95 -0.33 -4.19
CA GLY A 61 18.54 0.47 -5.25
C GLY A 61 17.65 0.72 -6.47
N GLN A 62 16.42 0.23 -6.46
CA GLN A 62 15.46 0.44 -7.54
C GLN A 62 14.84 1.84 -7.46
N GLN A 63 14.55 2.44 -8.62
CA GLN A 63 13.79 3.68 -8.72
C GLN A 63 12.30 3.38 -8.73
N TYR A 64 11.62 3.68 -7.62
CA TYR A 64 10.17 3.53 -7.50
C TYR A 64 9.42 4.83 -7.80
N PRO A 65 8.15 4.77 -8.23
CA PRO A 65 7.31 5.95 -8.42
C PRO A 65 7.08 6.68 -7.10
N ALA A 66 6.63 7.93 -7.17
CA ALA A 66 6.08 8.60 -6.01
C ALA A 66 4.94 7.76 -5.43
N THR A 67 4.98 7.48 -4.14
CA THR A 67 4.04 6.53 -3.54
C THR A 67 3.41 7.11 -2.27
N LEU A 68 2.08 7.12 -2.20
CA LEU A 68 1.30 7.42 -1.01
C LEU A 68 0.59 6.15 -0.54
N ILE A 69 0.99 5.61 0.59
CA ILE A 69 0.38 4.42 1.18
C ILE A 69 -0.60 4.87 2.26
N THR A 70 -1.84 4.35 2.24
CA THR A 70 -2.80 4.63 3.30
C THR A 70 -3.01 3.43 4.21
N ALA A 71 -3.28 3.70 5.49
CA ALA A 71 -3.55 2.68 6.51
C ALA A 71 -4.60 3.18 7.51
N GLY A 72 -5.59 2.37 7.81
CA GLY A 72 -6.48 2.57 8.96
C GLY A 72 -5.97 1.79 10.17
N MET A 73 -5.77 2.46 11.31
CA MET A 73 -5.25 1.78 12.51
C MET A 73 -6.28 0.83 13.14
N ASN A 74 -7.57 1.03 12.86
CA ASN A 74 -8.66 0.17 13.28
C ASN A 74 -9.19 -0.73 12.15
N ASP A 75 -8.38 -0.96 11.12
CA ASP A 75 -8.77 -1.79 9.98
C ASP A 75 -8.89 -3.27 10.38
N PRO A 76 -10.11 -3.86 10.34
CA PRO A 76 -10.30 -5.26 10.70
C PRO A 76 -9.96 -6.23 9.57
N ARG A 77 -9.77 -5.75 8.34
CA ARG A 77 -9.52 -6.57 7.15
C ARG A 77 -8.03 -6.66 6.83
N VAL A 78 -7.38 -5.50 6.76
CA VAL A 78 -5.94 -5.41 6.48
C VAL A 78 -5.26 -4.70 7.64
N ILE A 79 -4.65 -5.48 8.51
CA ILE A 79 -3.99 -4.94 9.69
C ILE A 79 -2.90 -3.92 9.32
N ALA A 80 -2.87 -2.78 10.03
CA ALA A 80 -2.05 -1.61 9.69
C ALA A 80 -0.54 -1.88 9.58
N TRP A 81 -0.02 -2.96 10.19
CA TRP A 81 1.39 -3.29 10.03
C TRP A 81 1.78 -3.67 8.59
N GLN A 82 0.86 -4.17 7.77
CA GLN A 82 1.16 -4.52 6.37
C GLN A 82 1.54 -3.29 5.54
N PRO A 83 0.68 -2.25 5.41
CA PRO A 83 1.07 -1.01 4.75
C PRO A 83 2.23 -0.30 5.45
N GLY A 84 2.31 -0.34 6.79
CA GLY A 84 3.40 0.29 7.55
C GLY A 84 4.78 -0.30 7.22
N LYS A 85 4.91 -1.64 7.26
CA LYS A 85 6.19 -2.28 6.93
C LYS A 85 6.54 -2.17 5.43
N PHE A 86 5.52 -2.18 4.55
CA PHE A 86 5.73 -1.95 3.13
C PHE A 86 6.28 -0.55 2.87
N ALA A 87 5.70 0.48 3.50
CA ALA A 87 6.18 1.84 3.40
C ALA A 87 7.64 1.97 3.86
N ALA A 88 7.96 1.43 5.04
CA ALA A 88 9.33 1.46 5.58
C ALA A 88 10.34 0.75 4.66
N ARG A 89 9.96 -0.42 4.12
CA ARG A 89 10.81 -1.18 3.20
C ARG A 89 11.01 -0.45 1.87
N LEU A 90 9.95 0.16 1.34
CA LEU A 90 10.01 0.92 0.10
C LEU A 90 10.84 2.19 0.27
N GLN A 91 10.71 2.90 1.39
CA GLN A 91 11.54 4.07 1.73
C GLN A 91 13.04 3.71 1.77
N ALA A 92 13.38 2.58 2.39
CA ALA A 92 14.76 2.12 2.49
C ALA A 92 15.36 1.70 1.15
N ALA A 93 14.54 1.15 0.25
CA ALA A 93 14.98 0.60 -1.03
C ALA A 93 15.04 1.63 -2.17
N ASN A 94 14.20 2.68 -2.08
CA ASN A 94 13.97 3.63 -3.17
C ASN A 94 15.16 4.59 -3.38
N THR A 95 15.61 4.70 -4.62
CA THR A 95 16.67 5.63 -5.03
C THR A 95 16.20 6.70 -6.01
N SER A 96 14.91 6.78 -6.29
CA SER A 96 14.35 7.74 -7.27
C SER A 96 14.38 9.20 -6.79
N GLY A 97 14.55 9.43 -5.50
CA GLY A 97 14.36 10.76 -4.88
C GLY A 97 12.89 11.20 -4.76
N LYS A 98 11.95 10.42 -5.29
CA LYS A 98 10.51 10.69 -5.17
C LYS A 98 9.99 10.33 -3.79
N PRO A 99 8.95 11.02 -3.28
CA PRO A 99 8.41 10.76 -1.96
C PRO A 99 7.77 9.37 -1.86
N VAL A 100 8.02 8.71 -0.73
CA VAL A 100 7.29 7.54 -0.27
C VAL A 100 6.69 7.88 1.09
N LEU A 101 5.39 8.09 1.11
CA LEU A 101 4.66 8.58 2.28
C LEU A 101 3.73 7.49 2.82
N LEU A 102 3.60 7.43 4.13
CA LEU A 102 2.58 6.65 4.82
C LEU A 102 1.60 7.62 5.50
N TRP A 103 0.34 7.53 5.12
CA TRP A 103 -0.75 8.20 5.81
C TRP A 103 -1.51 7.18 6.66
N ALA A 104 -1.35 7.26 7.97
CA ALA A 104 -2.01 6.40 8.93
C ALA A 104 -3.14 7.18 9.63
N ASP A 105 -4.39 6.77 9.41
CA ASP A 105 -5.55 7.30 10.11
C ASP A 105 -5.81 6.47 11.37
N TYR A 106 -5.69 7.11 12.54
CA TYR A 106 -5.85 6.45 13.85
C TYR A 106 -7.29 6.17 14.24
N GLU A 107 -8.26 6.78 13.54
CA GLU A 107 -9.68 6.58 13.78
C GLU A 107 -10.36 5.72 12.70
N ALA A 108 -9.77 5.67 11.50
CA ALA A 108 -10.34 4.94 10.39
C ALA A 108 -10.11 3.42 10.45
N GLY A 109 -11.05 2.70 9.84
CA GLY A 109 -10.95 1.29 9.51
C GLY A 109 -10.49 1.07 8.07
N HIS A 110 -11.22 0.19 7.35
CA HIS A 110 -10.96 -0.17 5.96
C HIS A 110 -11.61 0.81 4.94
N GLY A 111 -11.77 2.08 5.31
CA GLY A 111 -12.47 3.07 4.47
C GLY A 111 -13.98 2.88 4.40
N ILE A 112 -14.55 1.97 5.18
CA ILE A 112 -15.99 1.70 5.21
C ILE A 112 -16.57 2.26 6.52
N GLY A 113 -17.60 3.10 6.40
CA GLY A 113 -18.29 3.68 7.55
C GLY A 113 -17.79 5.06 7.99
N ASP A 114 -16.81 5.61 7.29
CA ASP A 114 -16.36 6.98 7.52
C ASP A 114 -17.42 8.02 7.14
N SER A 115 -17.36 9.22 7.75
CA SER A 115 -18.22 10.32 7.36
C SER A 115 -17.94 10.76 5.92
N LYS A 116 -18.96 11.35 5.26
CA LYS A 116 -18.77 11.91 3.90
C LYS A 116 -17.65 12.94 3.84
N THR A 117 -17.52 13.78 4.87
CA THR A 117 -16.48 14.80 4.96
C THR A 117 -15.09 14.14 4.98
N LYS A 118 -14.91 13.11 5.81
CA LYS A 118 -13.64 12.38 5.92
C LYS A 118 -13.28 11.69 4.61
N ASN A 119 -14.26 11.10 3.93
CA ASN A 119 -14.04 10.48 2.62
C ASN A 119 -13.63 11.52 1.56
N PHE A 120 -14.22 12.72 1.58
CA PHE A 120 -13.82 13.79 0.65
C PHE A 120 -12.44 14.34 0.95
N GLU A 121 -12.06 14.49 2.21
CA GLU A 121 -10.72 14.90 2.63
C GLU A 121 -9.67 13.88 2.18
N SER A 122 -9.92 12.59 2.44
CA SER A 122 -9.07 11.49 1.98
C SER A 122 -8.88 11.50 0.46
N LEU A 123 -9.98 11.63 -0.27
CA LEU A 123 -9.94 11.68 -1.74
C LEU A 123 -9.18 12.93 -2.24
N ALA A 124 -9.35 14.08 -1.57
CA ALA A 124 -8.64 15.30 -1.91
C ALA A 124 -7.11 15.14 -1.71
N ASP A 125 -6.70 14.51 -0.62
CA ASP A 125 -5.28 14.24 -0.32
C ASP A 125 -4.66 13.29 -1.35
N VAL A 126 -5.36 12.21 -1.69
CA VAL A 126 -4.91 11.24 -2.70
C VAL A 126 -4.78 11.90 -4.08
N GLN A 127 -5.78 12.64 -4.50
CA GLN A 127 -5.75 13.36 -5.79
C GLN A 127 -4.73 14.49 -5.78
N GLY A 128 -4.64 15.25 -4.69
CA GLY A 128 -3.64 16.30 -4.51
C GLY A 128 -2.22 15.76 -4.64
N PHE A 129 -1.92 14.65 -3.98
CA PHE A 129 -0.65 13.95 -4.13
C PHE A 129 -0.38 13.53 -5.58
N ALA A 130 -1.37 12.94 -6.24
CA ALA A 130 -1.23 12.51 -7.63
C ALA A 130 -0.97 13.70 -8.57
N PHE A 131 -1.71 14.79 -8.44
CA PHE A 131 -1.50 16.00 -9.24
C PHE A 131 -0.15 16.66 -8.95
N TRP A 132 0.25 16.72 -7.69
CA TRP A 132 1.57 17.23 -7.32
C TRP A 132 2.67 16.43 -8.01
N GLN A 133 2.65 15.12 -7.91
CA GLN A 133 3.71 14.25 -8.43
C GLN A 133 3.69 14.05 -9.96
N THR A 134 2.58 14.38 -10.61
CA THR A 134 2.48 14.36 -12.08
C THR A 134 2.71 15.74 -12.72
N GLY A 135 3.05 16.75 -11.93
CA GLY A 135 3.42 18.08 -12.43
C GLY A 135 2.24 18.97 -12.81
N HIS A 136 1.05 18.74 -12.24
CA HIS A 136 -0.11 19.60 -12.52
C HIS A 136 0.15 21.03 -12.03
N PRO A 137 -0.01 22.07 -12.88
CA PRO A 137 0.47 23.44 -12.56
C PRO A 137 -0.09 24.04 -11.27
N LEU A 138 -1.34 23.73 -10.91
CA LEU A 138 -2.00 24.26 -9.70
C LEU A 138 -1.56 23.55 -8.40
N PHE A 139 -0.77 22.48 -8.50
CA PHE A 139 -0.34 21.65 -7.37
C PHE A 139 1.19 21.67 -7.17
N GLN A 140 1.88 22.57 -7.83
CA GLN A 140 3.32 22.74 -7.62
C GLN A 140 3.57 23.76 -6.51
N THR A 141 4.58 23.50 -5.66
CA THR A 141 5.06 24.51 -4.72
C THR A 141 5.78 25.63 -5.48
N PRO A 142 5.60 26.89 -5.09
CA PRO A 142 6.34 28.01 -5.69
C PRO A 142 7.84 27.88 -5.52
#